data_ff764fc75945680a4d81eef1ac24178b
#
_entry.id   ff764fc75945680a4d81eef1ac24178b
#
_cell.length_a   1.000
_cell.length_b   1.000
_cell.length_c   1.000
_cell.angle_alpha   90.00
_cell.angle_beta   90.00
_cell.angle_gamma   90.00
#
_symmetry.space_group_name_H-M   'P 1'
#
loop_
_entity.id
_entity.type
_entity.pdbx_description
1 polymer ?
#
loop_
_entity_poly.entity_id
_entity_poly.type
_entity_poly.pdbx_seq_one_letter_code
_entity_poly.pdbx_strand_id
1 'polypeptide(L)' 'MDLDNEMTVKTVPKEISDQVKRARATAEKSQDQLAKICEVRVAAIRDIENMEGEYNAGLVLKIEKALKVKFTRSWNKDKK' A
#
# COMPACT_ATOMS: atom_id res chain seq x y z
N MET A 1 9.36 -12.45 -15.89
CA MET A 1 9.70 -11.70 -15.19
C MET A 1 8.84 -11.26 -14.15
N ASP A 2 9.31 -10.95 -13.13
CA ASP A 2 8.56 -10.55 -12.03
C ASP A 2 7.80 -9.31 -12.26
N LEU A 3 8.30 -8.50 -13.13
CA LEU A 3 7.59 -7.28 -13.43
C LEU A 3 6.23 -7.57 -14.00
N ASP A 4 6.11 -8.66 -14.69
CA ASP A 4 4.83 -8.98 -15.27
C ASP A 4 3.80 -9.20 -14.20
N ASN A 5 4.20 -9.80 -13.10
CA ASN A 5 3.27 -10.03 -12.03
C ASN A 5 2.78 -8.73 -11.46
N GLU A 6 3.67 -7.77 -11.33
CA GLU A 6 3.24 -6.49 -10.81
C GLU A 6 2.29 -5.82 -11.75
N MET A 7 2.50 -6.02 -13.03
CA MET A 7 1.69 -5.33 -14.01
C MET A 7 0.28 -5.89 -14.09
N THR A 8 0.04 -7.06 -13.58
CA THR A 8 -1.29 -7.62 -13.66
C THR A 8 -2.23 -7.00 -12.63
N VAL A 9 -1.68 -6.28 -11.66
CA VAL A 9 -2.51 -5.68 -10.63
C VAL A 9 -2.75 -4.23 -11.01
N LYS A 10 -3.95 -3.91 -11.47
CA LYS A 10 -4.25 -2.57 -11.89
C LYS A 10 -4.81 -1.70 -10.80
N THR A 11 -5.56 -2.28 -9.90
CA THR A 11 -6.11 -1.51 -8.80
C THR A 11 -5.54 -2.07 -7.52
N VAL A 12 -5.71 -1.34 -6.44
CA VAL A 12 -5.16 -1.76 -5.16
C VAL A 12 -5.88 -3.00 -4.68
N PRO A 13 -5.18 -4.11 -4.44
CA PRO A 13 -5.84 -5.32 -3.94
C PRO A 13 -6.39 -5.08 -2.54
N LYS A 14 -7.46 -5.78 -2.22
CA LYS A 14 -8.06 -5.66 -0.91
C LYS A 14 -7.04 -6.02 0.17
N GLU A 15 -6.17 -6.98 -0.12
CA GLU A 15 -5.17 -7.38 0.84
C GLU A 15 -4.27 -6.23 1.23
N ILE A 16 -3.85 -5.43 0.27
CA ILE A 16 -3.00 -4.28 0.56
C ILE A 16 -3.81 -3.23 1.30
N SER A 17 -5.03 -2.97 0.85
CA SER A 17 -5.88 -1.99 1.48
C SER A 17 -6.08 -2.30 2.97
N ASP A 18 -6.40 -3.55 3.27
CA ASP A 18 -6.63 -3.94 4.66
C ASP A 18 -5.37 -3.81 5.48
N GLN A 19 -4.24 -4.20 4.92
CA GLN A 19 -2.98 -4.12 5.66
C GLN A 19 -2.57 -2.68 5.93
N VAL A 20 -2.79 -1.80 4.97
CA VAL A 20 -2.46 -0.39 5.17
C VAL A 20 -3.33 0.19 6.28
N LYS A 21 -4.63 -0.08 6.25
CA LYS A 21 -5.51 0.44 7.28
C LYS A 21 -5.12 -0.10 8.66
N ARG A 22 -4.82 -1.38 8.73
CA ARG A 22 -4.49 -2.00 10.01
C ARG A 22 -3.17 -1.48 10.54
N ALA A 23 -2.16 -1.37 9.67
CA ALA A 23 -0.87 -0.88 10.10
C ALA A 23 -0.96 0.57 10.56
N ARG A 24 -1.75 1.37 9.84
CA ARG A 24 -1.90 2.76 10.21
C ARG A 24 -2.59 2.88 11.58
N ALA A 25 -3.62 2.09 11.79
CA ALA A 25 -4.33 2.13 13.07
C ALA A 25 -3.41 1.68 14.20
N THR A 26 -2.60 0.65 13.96
CA THR A 26 -1.68 0.19 14.97
C THR A 26 -0.66 1.26 15.32
N ALA A 27 -0.21 2.01 14.32
CA ALA A 27 0.75 3.09 14.55
C ALA A 27 0.07 4.35 15.06
N GLU A 28 -1.28 4.34 15.14
CA GLU A 28 -2.04 5.48 15.63
C GLU A 28 -1.78 6.72 14.79
N LYS A 29 -1.75 6.55 13.48
CA LYS A 29 -1.55 7.65 12.57
C LYS A 29 -2.79 7.89 11.74
N SER A 30 -3.09 9.15 11.48
CA SER A 30 -4.21 9.47 10.61
C SER A 30 -3.73 9.37 9.17
N GLN A 31 -4.68 9.41 8.23
CA GLN A 31 -4.33 9.41 6.82
C GLN A 31 -3.45 10.61 6.49
N ASP A 32 -3.76 11.76 7.07
CA ASP A 32 -2.96 12.96 6.84
C ASP A 32 -1.54 12.78 7.33
N GLN A 33 -1.38 12.20 8.51
CA GLN A 33 -0.05 12.01 9.05
C GLN A 33 0.76 11.07 8.21
N LEU A 34 0.15 9.98 7.77
CA LEU A 34 0.86 9.03 6.94
C LEU A 34 1.23 9.67 5.60
N ALA A 35 0.32 10.44 5.03
CA ALA A 35 0.59 11.09 3.76
C ALA A 35 1.79 12.03 3.89
N LYS A 36 1.88 12.75 4.99
CA LYS A 36 2.99 13.65 5.18
C LYS A 36 4.30 12.89 5.30
N ILE A 37 4.30 11.79 6.02
CA ILE A 37 5.50 11.00 6.18
C ILE A 37 5.96 10.46 4.83
N CYS A 38 5.00 10.04 4.00
CA CYS A 38 5.32 9.49 2.70
C CYS A 38 5.54 10.58 1.65
N GLU A 39 5.27 11.83 2.02
CA GLU A 39 5.42 12.96 1.10
C GLU A 39 4.52 12.81 -0.12
N VAL A 40 3.28 12.42 0.14
CA VAL A 40 2.28 12.30 -0.92
C VAL A 40 1.01 12.97 -0.45
N ARG A 41 0.04 13.05 -1.34
CA ARG A 41 -1.23 13.66 -1.00
C ARG A 41 -2.03 12.70 -0.15
N VAL A 42 -2.85 13.24 0.72
CA VAL A 42 -3.71 12.39 1.54
C VAL A 42 -4.66 11.59 0.65
N ALA A 43 -5.02 12.13 -0.50
CA ALA A 43 -5.90 11.41 -1.42
C ALA A 43 -5.24 10.11 -1.88
N ALA A 44 -3.91 10.09 -2.02
CA ALA A 44 -3.22 8.89 -2.43
C ALA A 44 -3.37 7.80 -1.38
N ILE A 45 -3.28 8.18 -0.11
CA ILE A 45 -3.45 7.21 0.97
C ILE A 45 -4.89 6.73 1.02
N ARG A 46 -5.84 7.65 0.86
CA ARG A 46 -7.23 7.28 0.91
C ARG A 46 -7.60 6.34 -0.22
N ASP A 47 -7.05 6.59 -1.40
CA ASP A 47 -7.34 5.73 -2.54
C ASP A 47 -6.85 4.31 -2.28
N ILE A 48 -5.68 4.17 -1.68
CA ILE A 48 -5.19 2.85 -1.37
C ILE A 48 -6.12 2.16 -0.39
N GLU A 49 -6.55 2.87 0.63
CA GLU A 49 -7.39 2.24 1.65
C GLU A 49 -8.79 1.92 1.14
N ASN A 50 -9.23 2.63 0.11
CA ASN A 50 -10.54 2.39 -0.47
C ASN A 50 -10.48 1.51 -1.70
N MET A 51 -9.31 1.03 -2.05
CA MET A 51 -9.11 0.20 -3.24
C MET A 51 -9.51 0.95 -4.50
N GLU A 52 -9.23 2.25 -4.51
CA GLU A 52 -9.50 3.08 -5.67
C GLU A 52 -8.19 3.50 -6.30
N GLY A 53 -8.24 3.89 -7.54
CA GLY A 53 -7.04 4.31 -8.23
C GLY A 53 -6.19 3.11 -8.62
N GLU A 54 -5.00 3.39 -9.09
CA GLU A 54 -4.11 2.35 -9.55
C GLU A 54 -3.15 1.91 -8.48
N TYR A 55 -2.79 0.65 -8.53
CA TYR A 55 -1.81 0.12 -7.60
C TYR A 55 -0.46 0.78 -7.88
N ASN A 56 0.16 1.29 -6.86
CA ASN A 56 1.45 1.94 -7.00
C ASN A 56 2.41 1.30 -6.01
N ALA A 57 3.26 0.41 -6.52
CA ALA A 57 4.18 -0.32 -5.67
C ALA A 57 5.14 0.61 -4.94
N GLY A 58 5.56 1.68 -5.61
CA GLY A 58 6.45 2.64 -4.97
C GLY A 58 5.84 3.29 -3.75
N LEU A 59 4.56 3.66 -3.85
CA LEU A 59 3.90 4.26 -2.71
C LEU A 59 3.71 3.24 -1.60
N VAL A 60 3.36 2.01 -1.96
CA VAL A 60 3.20 0.97 -0.94
C VAL A 60 4.51 0.75 -0.20
N LEU A 61 5.64 0.79 -0.91
CA LEU A 61 6.93 0.64 -0.25
C LEU A 61 7.20 1.80 0.70
N LYS A 62 6.80 3.01 0.31
CA LYS A 62 6.98 4.15 1.19
C LYS A 62 6.16 3.98 2.47
N ILE A 63 4.95 3.47 2.33
CA ILE A 63 4.10 3.24 3.49
C ILE A 63 4.72 2.18 4.39
N GLU A 64 5.25 1.11 3.80
CA GLU A 64 5.90 0.07 4.58
C GLU A 64 7.05 0.64 5.40
N LYS A 65 7.84 1.49 4.77
CA LYS A 65 8.96 2.07 5.48
C LYS A 65 8.50 3.05 6.54
N ALA A 66 7.49 3.84 6.23
CA ALA A 66 6.99 4.84 7.17
C ALA A 66 6.42 4.19 8.42
N LEU A 67 5.73 3.08 8.25
CA LEU A 67 5.10 2.38 9.37
C LEU A 67 5.95 1.24 9.90
N LYS A 68 7.09 0.99 9.25
CA LYS A 68 8.02 -0.06 9.66
C LYS A 68 7.36 -1.42 9.70
N VAL A 69 6.65 -1.72 8.62
CA VAL A 69 5.96 -3.00 8.51
C VAL A 69 6.21 -3.57 7.13
N LYS A 70 5.84 -4.82 6.93
CA LYS A 70 5.90 -5.43 5.63
C LYS A 70 4.54 -5.96 5.30
N PHE A 71 4.08 -5.71 4.07
CA PHE A 71 2.78 -6.16 3.63
C PHE A 71 2.91 -7.44 2.84
N THR A 72 1.93 -8.32 3.00
CA THR A 72 1.90 -9.55 2.25
C THR A 72 1.33 -9.27 0.87
N ARG A 73 1.91 -9.91 -0.13
CA ARG A 73 1.44 -9.76 -1.50
C ARG A 73 1.16 -11.14 -2.05
N SER A 74 -0.03 -11.62 -1.79
CA SER A 74 -0.36 -12.99 -2.14
C SER A 74 -0.41 -13.22 -3.64
N TRP A 75 -0.67 -12.15 -4.42
CA TRP A 75 -0.72 -12.33 -5.86
C TRP A 75 0.69 -12.52 -6.44
N ASN A 76 1.70 -12.40 -5.61
CA ASN A 76 3.06 -12.53 -6.08
C ASN A 76 3.73 -13.74 -5.47
N LYS A 77 2.96 -14.64 -4.96
CA LYS A 77 3.54 -15.74 -4.22
C LYS A 77 4.25 -16.77 -5.05
N ASP A 78 4.02 -16.76 -6.33
CA ASP A 78 4.69 -17.73 -7.12
C ASP A 78 6.15 -17.55 -7.16
N LYS A 79 6.62 -16.60 -6.52
CA LYS A 79 7.95 -16.44 -6.53
C LYS A 79 8.56 -17.41 -5.83
N LYS A 80 8.60 -18.01 -5.45
CA LYS A 80 9.15 -18.91 -4.77
C LYS A 80 9.92 -19.55 -5.15
#